data_960abacf283f6713d3c43d39cc84b2b1
#
_entry.id   960abacf283f6713d3c43d39cc84b2b1
#
_cell.length_a   1.000
_cell.length_b   1.000
_cell.length_c   1.000
_cell.angle_alpha   90.00
_cell.angle_beta   90.00
_cell.angle_gamma   90.00
#
_symmetry.space_group_name_H-M   'P 1'
#
loop_
_entity.id
_entity.type
_entity.pdbx_description
1 polymer ?
#
loop_
_entity_poly.entity_id
_entity_poly.type
_entity_poly.pdbx_seq_one_letter_code
_entity_poly.pdbx_strand_id
1 'polypeptide(L)' 'MRMPQVNYGWLAIESAPLDKDVILQVTDGRGEPYRVPNPCRLTAAGWVSSNKGTPLAVTPVKWRPYVPDRRKQ' A
#
# COMPACT_ATOMS: atom_id res chain seq x y z
N MET A 1 -9.88 -23.74 -13.57
CA MET A 1 -9.85 -23.31 -13.19
C MET A 1 -9.34 -22.29 -13.05
N ARG A 2 -9.29 -21.67 -12.98
CA ARG A 2 -8.75 -20.81 -12.93
C ARG A 2 -8.69 -20.16 -11.92
N MET A 3 -8.13 -19.72 -11.68
CA MET A 3 -7.92 -19.10 -10.72
C MET A 3 -8.42 -17.89 -10.66
N PRO A 4 -8.72 -17.46 -10.04
CA PRO A 4 -9.22 -16.29 -9.87
C PRO A 4 -8.42 -15.24 -9.85
N GLN A 5 -8.25 -14.72 -9.86
CA GLN A 5 -7.70 -13.91 -9.69
C GLN A 5 -7.45 -13.23 -9.34
N VAL A 6 -7.49 -13.07 -9.49
CA VAL A 6 -7.28 -12.48 -8.98
C VAL A 6 -6.74 -11.41 -8.67
N ASN A 7 -6.67 -10.74 -8.15
CA ASN A 7 -6.17 -9.67 -7.79
C ASN A 7 -5.08 -9.88 -7.06
N TYR A 8 -4.10 -10.41 -7.55
CA TYR A 8 -3.02 -10.63 -6.86
C TYR A 8 -2.51 -9.54 -6.20
N GLY A 9 -2.33 -9.61 -5.00
CA GLY A 9 -1.60 -8.66 -4.26
C GLY A 9 -2.37 -7.55 -3.62
N TRP A 10 -3.54 -7.25 -4.07
CA TRP A 10 -4.30 -6.19 -3.43
C TRP A 10 -5.22 -6.78 -2.39
N LEU A 11 -5.02 -6.35 -1.15
CA LEU A 11 -5.75 -6.88 -0.01
C LEU A 11 -6.57 -5.77 0.63
N ALA A 12 -7.57 -6.16 1.41
CA ALA A 12 -8.42 -5.18 2.08
C ALA A 12 -7.60 -4.34 3.02
N ILE A 13 -7.82 -3.02 3.00
CA ILE A 13 -7.00 -2.12 3.79
C ILE A 13 -7.12 -2.41 5.29
N GLU A 14 -8.23 -2.95 5.72
CA GLU A 14 -8.40 -3.24 7.14
C GLU A 14 -7.48 -4.34 7.61
N SER A 15 -6.92 -5.12 6.70
CA SER A 15 -6.03 -6.20 7.08
C SER A 15 -4.56 -5.79 7.09
N ALA A 16 -4.26 -4.53 6.86
CA ALA A 16 -2.88 -4.08 6.75
C ALA A 16 -2.15 -4.24 8.09
N PRO A 17 -0.91 -4.73 8.05
CA PRO A 17 -0.14 -4.90 9.29
C PRO A 17 0.43 -3.58 9.78
N LEU A 18 0.69 -3.50 11.07
CA LEU A 18 1.35 -2.34 11.62
C LEU A 18 2.85 -2.42 11.41
N ASP A 19 3.44 -1.27 11.22
CA ASP A 19 4.90 -1.12 11.21
C ASP A 19 5.63 -1.95 10.17
N LYS A 20 4.97 -2.18 9.05
CA LYS A 20 5.62 -2.86 7.94
C LYS A 20 5.45 -2.07 6.68
N ASP A 21 6.46 -2.08 5.84
CA ASP A 21 6.37 -1.38 4.57
C ASP A 21 5.44 -2.12 3.64
N VAL A 22 4.51 -1.42 3.07
CA VAL A 22 3.55 -2.00 2.13
C VAL A 22 3.35 -1.04 0.97
N ILE A 23 2.82 -1.55 -0.12
CA ILE A 23 2.44 -0.72 -1.26
C ILE A 23 0.96 -0.42 -1.12
N LEU A 24 0.57 0.80 -1.36
CA LEU A 24 -0.82 1.21 -1.20
C LEU A 24 -1.46 1.59 -2.51
N GLN A 25 -2.74 1.33 -2.58
CA GLN A 25 -3.58 1.91 -3.60
C GLN A 25 -4.42 2.93 -2.84
N VAL A 26 -4.44 4.15 -3.31
CA VAL A 26 -5.06 5.27 -2.59
C VAL A 26 -6.00 6.04 -3.49
N THR A 27 -6.85 6.85 -2.88
CA THR A 27 -7.72 7.72 -3.65
C THR A 27 -7.74 9.08 -3.00
N ASP A 28 -7.88 10.11 -3.83
CA ASP A 28 -8.08 11.45 -3.31
C ASP A 28 -9.55 11.83 -3.44
N GLY A 29 -10.40 10.87 -3.81
CA GLY A 29 -11.82 11.14 -3.92
C GLY A 29 -12.26 11.76 -5.22
N ARG A 30 -11.32 11.98 -6.16
CA ARG A 30 -11.69 12.63 -7.37
C ARG A 30 -11.66 11.76 -8.56
N GLY A 31 -11.18 10.59 -8.50
CA GLY A 31 -11.12 9.71 -9.64
C GLY A 31 -10.82 8.33 -9.19
N GLU A 32 -10.27 7.53 -10.09
CA GLU A 32 -10.00 6.16 -9.74
C GLU A 32 -8.83 6.05 -8.81
N PRO A 33 -8.81 5.04 -7.95
CA PRO A 33 -7.67 4.84 -7.08
C PRO A 33 -6.39 4.63 -7.89
N TYR A 34 -5.26 5.02 -7.34
CA TYR A 34 -3.99 4.83 -8.00
C TYR A 34 -2.96 4.30 -7.02
N ARG A 35 -1.91 3.71 -7.54
CA ARG A 35 -0.88 3.12 -6.73
C ARG A 35 0.15 4.16 -6.34
N VAL A 36 0.50 4.18 -5.08
CA VAL A 36 1.57 5.05 -4.61
C VAL A 36 2.90 4.40 -4.96
N PRO A 37 3.81 5.11 -5.61
CA PRO A 37 5.06 4.48 -6.06
C PRO A 37 6.03 4.09 -4.96
N ASN A 38 5.94 4.71 -3.80
CA ASN A 38 6.86 4.41 -2.71
C ASN A 38 6.16 3.65 -1.61
N PRO A 39 6.91 2.87 -0.82
CA PRO A 39 6.26 2.13 0.26
C PRO A 39 5.72 3.06 1.34
N CYS A 40 4.71 2.61 2.01
CA CYS A 40 4.10 3.33 3.11
C CYS A 40 3.98 2.38 4.30
N ARG A 41 3.70 2.95 5.46
CA ARG A 41 3.66 2.16 6.68
C ARG A 41 2.50 2.61 7.55
N LEU A 42 1.80 1.65 8.14
CA LEU A 42 0.74 1.98 9.08
C LEU A 42 1.35 2.04 10.47
N THR A 43 1.16 3.14 11.16
CA THR A 43 1.67 3.31 12.52
C THR A 43 0.51 3.58 13.46
N ALA A 44 0.79 3.65 14.74
CA ALA A 44 -0.23 3.99 15.71
C ALA A 44 -0.84 5.36 15.44
N ALA A 45 -0.11 6.23 14.75
CA ALA A 45 -0.63 7.55 14.41
C ALA A 45 -1.30 7.58 13.05
N GLY A 46 -1.32 6.46 12.33
CA GLY A 46 -1.93 6.40 11.01
C GLY A 46 -0.92 6.07 9.94
N TRP A 47 -1.34 6.26 8.70
CA TRP A 47 -0.49 5.93 7.55
C TRP A 47 0.53 7.01 7.28
N VAL A 48 1.77 6.61 7.06
CA VAL A 48 2.85 7.55 6.75
C VAL A 48 3.66 7.01 5.59
N SER A 49 4.39 7.91 4.94
CA SER A 49 5.34 7.51 3.91
C SER A 49 6.55 6.90 4.60
N SER A 50 6.95 5.71 4.20
CA SER A 50 8.11 5.07 4.83
C SER A 50 9.38 5.84 4.58
N ASN A 51 9.52 6.45 3.41
CA ASN A 51 10.72 7.19 3.11
C ASN A 51 10.86 8.47 3.90
N LYS A 52 9.78 9.17 4.12
CA LYS A 52 9.87 10.47 4.74
C LYS A 52 9.29 10.55 6.12
N GLY A 53 8.50 9.56 6.50
CA GLY A 53 7.86 9.58 7.79
C GLY A 53 6.72 10.59 7.90
N THR A 54 6.29 11.15 6.78
CA THR A 54 5.23 12.16 6.82
C THR A 54 3.87 11.51 6.61
N PRO A 55 2.82 12.06 7.22
CA PRO A 55 1.49 11.50 7.04
C PRO A 55 1.04 11.57 5.59
N LEU A 56 0.22 10.61 5.20
CA LEU A 56 -0.31 10.61 3.84
C LEU A 56 -1.46 11.60 3.75
N ALA A 57 -1.53 12.27 2.60
CA ALA A 57 -2.58 13.24 2.37
C ALA A 57 -3.77 12.62 1.63
N VAL A 58 -3.69 11.34 1.30
CA VAL A 58 -4.72 10.67 0.54
C VAL A 58 -5.22 9.47 1.32
N THR A 59 -6.31 8.87 0.88
CA THR A 59 -6.94 7.79 1.62
C THR A 59 -6.55 6.45 1.05
N PRO A 60 -5.91 5.58 1.85
CA PRO A 60 -5.60 4.24 1.38
C PRO A 60 -6.86 3.41 1.24
N VAL A 61 -6.93 2.61 0.19
CA VAL A 61 -8.09 1.75 -0.03
C VAL A 61 -7.71 0.29 -0.07
N LYS A 62 -6.49 -0.03 -0.53
CA LYS A 62 -6.01 -1.40 -0.55
C LYS A 62 -4.52 -1.41 -0.36
N TRP A 63 -3.98 -2.54 -0.01
CA TRP A 63 -2.55 -2.66 0.22
C TRP A 63 -2.04 -3.99 -0.32
N ARG A 64 -0.74 -4.07 -0.47
CA ARG A 64 -0.10 -5.36 -0.72
C ARG A 64 1.31 -5.30 -0.18
N PRO A 65 1.94 -6.43 0.08
CA PRO A 65 3.27 -6.43 0.65
C PRO A 65 4.27 -5.75 -0.25
N TYR A 66 5.20 -5.01 0.34
CA TYR A 66 6.28 -4.40 -0.39
C TYR A 66 7.43 -5.40 -0.42
N VAL A 67 7.88 -5.72 -1.61
CA VAL A 67 8.99 -6.64 -1.76
C VAL A 67 10.07 -5.90 -2.51
N PRO A 68 11.16 -5.54 -1.84
CA PRO A 68 12.23 -4.83 -2.52
C PRO A 68 12.84 -5.69 -3.61
N ASP A 69 13.26 -5.02 -4.66
CA ASP A 69 13.90 -5.74 -5.76
C ASP A 69 15.29 -6.11 -5.34
N ARG A 70 15.55 -7.39 -5.19
CA ARG A 70 16.80 -7.76 -4.79
C ARG A 70 17.62 -8.27 -5.84
N ARG A 71 17.19 -8.36 -6.98
CA ARG A 71 18.01 -8.78 -7.99
C ARG A 71 18.89 -7.82 -8.48
N LYS A 72 18.85 -6.75 -8.22
CA LYS A 72 19.65 -5.82 -8.71
C LYS A 72 20.77 -5.87 -8.06
N GLN A 73 21.27 -6.04 -7.82
CA GLN A 73 22.30 -6.14 -7.08
C GLN A 73 23.09 -6.12 -7.54
#